data_e1ec7aee9d31ce0d6681ab1b7207bed4
#
_entry.id   e1ec7aee9d31ce0d6681ab1b7207bed4
#
_cell.length_a   1.000
_cell.length_b   1.000
_cell.length_c   1.000
_cell.angle_alpha   90.00
_cell.angle_beta   90.00
_cell.angle_gamma   90.00
#
_symmetry.space_group_name_H-M   'P 1'
#
loop_
_entity.id
_entity.type
_entity.pdbx_description
1 polymer ?
#
loop_
_entity_poly.entity_id
_entity_poly.type
_entity_poly.pdbx_seq_one_letter_code
_entity_poly.pdbx_strand_id
1 'polypeptide(L)' 'MMYPFMTLNDETEIVHSDMQKDGRVKVYIERPDEQYGFKHAVCWLPQYKWEDVHHFTEEEIKQFEEIIGEIQYYC' A
#
# COMPACT_ATOMS: atom_id res chain seq x y z
N MET A 1 8.70 -10.73 6.63
CA MET A 1 8.27 -11.32 5.36
C MET A 1 7.03 -10.58 4.86
N MET A 2 6.92 -10.32 3.56
CA MET A 2 5.78 -9.59 2.98
C MET A 2 4.80 -10.58 2.34
N TYR A 3 3.52 -10.30 2.54
CA TYR A 3 2.45 -11.14 2.00
C TYR A 3 1.63 -10.32 1.00
N PRO A 4 1.16 -10.93 -0.10
CA PRO A 4 0.33 -10.21 -1.06
C PRO A 4 -1.07 -9.97 -0.50
N PHE A 5 -1.57 -8.73 -0.65
CA PHE A 5 -2.98 -8.42 -0.40
C PHE A 5 -3.80 -8.66 -1.67
N MET A 6 -3.39 -7.97 -2.75
CA MET A 6 -4.09 -8.04 -4.01
C MET A 6 -3.23 -7.43 -5.13
N THR A 7 -3.60 -7.72 -6.35
CA THR A 7 -3.07 -7.07 -7.55
C THR A 7 -4.23 -6.38 -8.25
N LEU A 8 -4.10 -5.09 -8.50
CA LEU A 8 -5.13 -4.32 -9.18
C LEU A 8 -4.97 -4.43 -10.71
N ASN A 9 -6.01 -4.03 -11.44
CA ASN A 9 -6.05 -4.17 -12.90
C ASN A 9 -4.93 -3.42 -13.63
N ASP A 10 -4.36 -2.39 -13.03
CA ASP A 10 -3.27 -1.60 -13.60
C ASP A 10 -1.89 -2.09 -13.18
N GLU A 11 -1.79 -3.34 -12.78
CA GLU A 11 -0.57 -4.00 -12.32
C GLU A 11 -0.04 -3.47 -10.98
N THR A 12 -0.85 -2.71 -10.26
CA THR A 12 -0.49 -2.26 -8.91
C THR A 12 -0.51 -3.44 -7.95
N GLU A 13 0.63 -3.71 -7.31
CA GLU A 13 0.73 -4.77 -6.32
C GLU A 13 0.68 -4.17 -4.92
N ILE A 14 -0.12 -4.77 -4.06
CA ILE A 14 -0.24 -4.38 -2.65
C ILE A 14 0.18 -5.58 -1.80
N VAL A 15 1.22 -5.38 -1.00
CA VAL A 15 1.74 -6.42 -0.10
C VAL A 15 1.79 -5.86 1.32
N HIS A 16 1.85 -6.73 2.31
CA HIS A 16 1.91 -6.31 3.71
C HIS A 16 2.89 -7.17 4.50
N SER A 17 3.45 -6.59 5.55
CA SER A 17 4.32 -7.30 6.48
C SER A 17 3.51 -8.05 7.53
N ASP A 18 4.20 -8.86 8.33
CA ASP A 18 3.64 -9.38 9.57
C ASP A 18 3.33 -8.21 10.52
N MET A 19 2.38 -8.42 11.43
CA MET A 19 2.09 -7.45 12.47
C MET A 19 3.32 -7.25 13.35
N GLN A 20 3.72 -6.00 13.55
CA GLN A 20 4.84 -5.67 14.41
C GLN A 20 4.45 -5.84 15.88
N LYS A 21 5.46 -5.85 16.77
CA LYS A 21 5.23 -6.01 18.20
C LYS A 21 4.34 -4.92 18.80
N ASP A 22 4.36 -3.74 18.20
CA ASP A 22 3.53 -2.59 18.62
C ASP A 22 2.16 -2.56 17.94
N GLY A 23 1.81 -3.61 17.19
CA GLY A 23 0.50 -3.73 16.54
C GLY A 23 0.42 -3.08 15.16
N ARG A 24 1.51 -2.52 14.65
CA ARG A 24 1.51 -1.89 13.32
C ARG A 24 1.77 -2.91 12.23
N VAL A 25 1.17 -2.66 11.06
CA VAL A 25 1.41 -3.44 9.85
C VAL A 25 1.90 -2.50 8.75
N LYS A 26 2.99 -2.86 8.10
CA LYS A 26 3.53 -2.10 6.99
C LYS A 26 2.89 -2.60 5.70
N VAL A 27 2.24 -1.70 4.96
CA VAL A 27 1.66 -1.99 3.66
C VAL A 27 2.54 -1.32 2.60
N TYR A 28 2.97 -2.10 1.63
CA TYR A 28 3.80 -1.62 0.54
C TYR A 28 3.02 -1.71 -0.76
N ILE A 29 2.98 -0.60 -1.51
CA ILE A 29 2.27 -0.50 -2.78
C ILE A 29 3.28 -0.17 -3.85
N GLU A 30 3.26 -0.94 -4.94
CA GLU A 30 4.17 -0.74 -6.06
C GLU A 30 3.40 -0.82 -7.38
N ARG A 31 3.68 0.12 -8.27
CA ARG A 31 3.08 0.15 -9.61
C ARG A 31 4.19 0.40 -10.63
N PRO A 32 4.32 -0.43 -11.67
CA PRO A 32 5.24 -0.13 -12.75
C PRO A 32 4.80 1.11 -13.53
N ASP A 33 5.77 1.93 -13.93
CA ASP A 33 5.51 3.16 -14.66
C ASP A 33 6.56 3.35 -15.74
N GLU A 34 6.13 3.67 -16.96
CA GLU A 34 7.02 3.81 -18.10
C GLU A 34 7.97 5.01 -17.94
N GLN A 35 7.51 6.06 -17.29
CA GLN A 35 8.28 7.29 -17.13
C GLN A 35 9.31 7.20 -16.01
N TYR A 36 8.94 6.60 -14.89
CA TYR A 36 9.76 6.57 -13.68
C TYR A 36 10.30 5.19 -13.33
N GLY A 37 9.94 4.17 -14.09
CA GLY A 37 10.26 2.78 -13.78
C GLY A 37 9.26 2.16 -12.81
N PHE A 38 9.18 2.70 -11.60
CA PHE A 38 8.21 2.25 -10.59
C PHE A 38 7.73 3.41 -9.75
N LYS A 39 6.46 3.36 -9.38
CA LYS A 39 5.89 4.21 -8.33
C LYS A 39 5.75 3.34 -7.09
N HIS A 40 6.04 3.88 -5.92
CA HIS A 40 5.88 3.11 -4.70
C HIS A 40 5.44 3.99 -3.54
N ALA A 41 4.82 3.37 -2.54
CA ALA A 41 4.40 4.03 -1.33
C ALA A 41 4.35 3.03 -0.19
N VAL A 42 4.54 3.51 1.03
CA VAL A 42 4.44 2.71 2.24
C VAL A 42 3.37 3.33 3.13
N CYS A 43 2.48 2.50 3.65
CA CYS A 43 1.45 2.92 4.59
C CYS A 43 1.52 2.09 5.86
N TRP A 44 1.57 2.74 7.01
CA TRP A 44 1.57 2.07 8.31
C TRP A 44 0.15 2.04 8.87
N LEU A 45 -0.33 0.84 9.18
CA LEU A 45 -1.63 0.61 9.79
C LEU A 45 -1.50 0.41 11.29
N PRO A 46 -2.50 0.74 12.09
CA PRO A 46 -3.84 1.22 11.72
C PRO A 46 -3.95 2.74 11.50
N GLN A 47 -2.85 3.48 11.65
CA GLN A 47 -2.89 4.93 11.64
C GLN A 47 -2.99 5.53 10.23
N TYR A 48 -2.80 4.75 9.19
CA TYR A 48 -2.73 5.22 7.80
C TYR A 48 -1.64 6.27 7.61
N LYS A 49 -0.49 6.03 8.23
CA LYS A 49 0.66 6.93 8.09
C LYS A 49 1.44 6.57 6.83
N TRP A 50 1.48 7.49 5.90
CA TRP A 50 2.19 7.30 4.63
C TRP A 50 3.66 7.72 4.75
N GLU A 51 4.54 6.89 4.19
CA GLU A 51 5.97 7.15 4.11
C GLU A 51 6.46 6.75 2.71
N ASP A 52 7.59 7.33 2.29
CA ASP A 52 8.25 6.97 1.02
C ASP A 52 7.28 6.98 -0.17
N VAL A 53 6.37 7.94 -0.20
CA VAL A 53 5.46 8.10 -1.33
C VAL A 53 6.22 8.74 -2.49
N HIS A 54 6.35 8.00 -3.59
CA HIS A 54 7.06 8.46 -4.78
C HIS A 54 6.16 8.35 -6.01
N HIS A 55 5.91 9.50 -6.63
CA HIS A 55 5.19 9.62 -7.90
C HIS A 55 3.69 9.32 -7.86
N PHE A 56 3.12 8.96 -6.72
CA PHE A 56 1.68 8.83 -6.56
C PHE A 56 1.05 10.18 -6.25
N THR A 57 -0.14 10.44 -6.83
CA THR A 57 -0.92 11.64 -6.55
C THR A 57 -1.74 11.46 -5.28
N GLU A 58 -2.26 12.59 -4.73
CA GLU A 58 -3.13 12.52 -3.56
C GLU A 58 -4.40 11.70 -3.82
N GLU A 59 -4.95 11.80 -5.03
CA GLU A 59 -6.12 11.02 -5.41
C GLU A 59 -5.84 9.53 -5.40
N GLU A 60 -4.69 9.13 -5.91
CA GLU A 60 -4.27 7.73 -5.89
C GLU A 60 -4.10 7.23 -4.45
N ILE A 61 -3.49 8.04 -3.59
CA ILE A 61 -3.30 7.71 -2.19
C ILE A 61 -4.65 7.52 -1.48
N LYS A 62 -5.63 8.39 -1.74
CA LYS A 62 -6.98 8.25 -1.18
C LYS A 62 -7.65 6.96 -1.62
N GLN A 63 -7.49 6.60 -2.90
CA GLN A 63 -8.03 5.34 -3.41
C GLN A 63 -7.40 4.15 -2.70
N PHE A 64 -6.10 4.17 -2.48
CA PHE A 64 -5.41 3.10 -1.76
C PHE A 64 -5.89 3.01 -0.31
N GLU A 65 -6.12 4.13 0.36
CA GLU A 65 -6.67 4.13 1.72
C GLU A 65 -8.03 3.45 1.78
N GLU A 66 -8.90 3.72 0.81
CA GLU A 66 -10.20 3.07 0.73
C GLU A 66 -10.08 1.56 0.52
N ILE A 67 -9.21 1.14 -0.39
CA ILE A 67 -8.97 -0.26 -0.67
C ILE A 67 -8.41 -0.98 0.56
N ILE A 68 -7.41 -0.40 1.18
CA ILE A 68 -6.79 -0.97 2.38
C ILE A 68 -7.80 -1.06 3.52
N GLY A 69 -8.64 -0.03 3.67
CA GLY A 69 -9.67 -0.02 4.69
C GLY A 69 -10.69 -1.14 4.52
N GLU A 70 -11.11 -1.42 3.29
CA GLU A 70 -12.02 -2.51 2.99
C GLU A 70 -11.39 -3.88 3.31
N ILE A 71 -10.13 -4.08 2.90
CA ILE A 71 -9.41 -5.32 3.16
C ILE A 71 -9.22 -5.53 4.66
N GLN A 72 -8.83 -4.47 5.38
CA GLN A 72 -8.59 -4.53 6.81
C GLN A 72 -9.86 -4.93 7.58
N TYR A 73 -11.02 -4.54 7.08
CA TYR A 73 -12.30 -4.81 7.73
C TYR A 73 -12.62 -6.31 7.73
N TYR A 74 -12.12 -7.06 6.74
CA TYR A 74 -12.38 -8.49 6.59
C TYR A 74 -11.25 -9.37 7.14
N CYS A 75 -10.19 -8.76 7.63
CA CYS A 75 -9.07 -9.47 8.27
C CYS A 75 -9.14 -9.38 9.81
#